data_7f32742cd16e7a8e35cc68b64ec48d83
#
_entry.id   7f32742cd16e7a8e35cc68b64ec48d83
#
_cell.length_a   1.000
_cell.length_b   1.000
_cell.length_c   1.000
_cell.angle_alpha   90.00
_cell.angle_beta   90.00
_cell.angle_gamma   90.00
#
_symmetry.space_group_name_H-M   'P 1'
#
loop_
_entity.id
_entity.type
_entity.pdbx_description
1 polymer ?
#
loop_
_entity_poly.entity_id
_entity_poly.type
_entity_poly.pdbx_seq_one_letter_code
_entity_poly.pdbx_strand_id
1 'polypeptide(L)'
;NYGAGCYERAPRSLCYAMGLSLVCALVMFYLAFFQGDLLSYIFASDAAVIAASADYLKAYAIDCLLTCFYFCFVGYFNGIGSTRFVMIQGILGAFGIRVPLAFLFSSRPGATLFTIGLATPSSTIVQVVLCIIWFLVEKRKEKHRMLIKQGETNRIEV
;
A
#
# COMPACT_ATOMS: atom_id res chain seq x y z
N ASN A 1 9.88 19.00 2.71
CA ASN A 1 9.61 19.66 1.42
C ASN A 1 8.25 20.37 1.40
N TYR A 2 7.17 19.71 1.87
CA TYR A 2 5.83 20.31 1.87
C TYR A 2 5.71 21.47 2.85
N GLY A 3 6.21 21.32 4.08
CA GLY A 3 6.26 22.40 5.09
C GLY A 3 7.13 23.60 4.71
N ALA A 4 8.10 23.40 3.80
CA ALA A 4 8.94 24.46 3.25
C ALA A 4 8.33 25.13 2.01
N GLY A 5 7.09 24.82 1.63
CA GLY A 5 6.41 25.35 0.45
C GLY A 5 6.89 24.80 -0.90
N CYS A 6 7.78 23.80 -0.90
CA CYS A 6 8.31 23.16 -2.11
C CYS A 6 7.38 22.02 -2.59
N TYR A 7 6.17 22.37 -2.99
CA TYR A 7 5.11 21.40 -3.33
C TYR A 7 5.47 20.48 -4.50
N GLU A 8 6.19 20.96 -5.50
CA GLU A 8 6.61 20.15 -6.65
C GLU A 8 7.60 19.03 -6.31
N ARG A 9 8.33 19.18 -5.19
CA ARG A 9 9.33 18.18 -4.76
C ARG A 9 8.68 16.97 -4.06
N ALA A 10 7.51 17.14 -3.44
CA ALA A 10 6.82 16.08 -2.72
C ALA A 10 6.45 14.89 -3.62
N PRO A 11 5.83 15.04 -4.81
CA PRO A 11 5.58 13.95 -5.73
C PRO A 11 6.85 13.28 -6.27
N ARG A 12 7.92 14.03 -6.47
CA ARG A 12 9.23 13.47 -6.89
C ARG A 12 9.81 12.58 -5.80
N SER A 13 9.75 13.03 -4.54
CA SER A 13 10.18 12.21 -3.40
C SER A 13 9.38 10.91 -3.29
N LEU A 14 8.08 10.93 -3.58
CA LEU A 14 7.24 9.74 -3.64
C LEU A 14 7.74 8.75 -4.70
N CYS A 15 8.08 9.20 -5.91
CA CYS A 15 8.61 8.34 -6.97
C CYS A 15 9.93 7.67 -6.58
N TYR A 16 10.85 8.43 -5.96
CA TYR A 16 12.12 7.86 -5.48
C TYR A 16 11.90 6.85 -4.34
N ALA A 17 11.00 7.15 -3.41
CA ALA A 17 10.63 6.22 -2.34
C ALA A 17 10.04 4.93 -2.89
N MET A 18 9.14 5.01 -3.89
CA MET A 18 8.58 3.84 -4.57
C MET A 18 9.65 3.00 -5.26
N GLY A 19 10.60 3.63 -5.96
CA GLY A 19 11.70 2.91 -6.61
C GLY A 19 12.57 2.14 -5.62
N LEU A 20 12.98 2.79 -4.52
CA LEU A 20 13.78 2.16 -3.48
C LEU A 20 13.01 1.04 -2.76
N SER A 21 11.75 1.30 -2.39
CA SER A 21 10.89 0.32 -1.74
C SER A 21 10.64 -0.90 -2.61
N LEU A 22 10.51 -0.71 -3.94
CA LEU A 22 10.31 -1.81 -4.88
C LEU A 22 11.51 -2.75 -4.91
N VAL A 23 12.74 -2.23 -4.86
CA VAL A 23 13.95 -3.06 -4.80
C VAL A 23 13.93 -3.93 -3.54
N CYS A 24 13.64 -3.34 -2.38
CA CYS A 24 13.52 -4.10 -1.13
C CYS A 24 12.38 -5.13 -1.19
N ALA A 25 11.23 -4.74 -1.76
CA ALA A 25 10.08 -5.64 -1.88
C ALA A 25 10.35 -6.82 -2.81
N LEU A 26 11.14 -6.65 -3.89
CA LEU A 26 11.56 -7.75 -4.76
C LEU A 26 12.46 -8.75 -4.04
N VAL A 27 13.38 -8.28 -3.19
CA VAL A 27 14.21 -9.17 -2.37
C VAL A 27 13.34 -9.96 -1.39
N MET A 28 12.41 -9.30 -0.70
CA MET A 28 11.50 -9.95 0.24
C MET A 28 10.52 -10.90 -0.46
N PHE A 29 10.04 -10.54 -1.64
CA PHE A 29 9.23 -11.42 -2.49
C PHE A 29 9.98 -12.70 -2.84
N TYR A 30 11.23 -12.58 -3.30
CA TYR A 30 12.05 -13.74 -3.63
C TYR A 30 12.24 -14.67 -2.43
N LEU A 31 12.59 -14.11 -1.27
CA LEU A 31 12.80 -14.90 -0.04
C LEU A 31 11.50 -15.57 0.43
N ALA A 32 10.39 -14.85 0.48
CA ALA A 32 9.12 -15.39 0.95
C ALA A 32 8.49 -16.40 -0.01
N PHE A 33 8.66 -16.21 -1.33
CA PHE A 33 8.07 -17.08 -2.33
C PHE A 33 8.86 -18.38 -2.55
N PHE A 34 10.21 -18.29 -2.63
CA PHE A 34 11.07 -19.43 -2.95
C PHE A 34 11.69 -20.09 -1.72
N GLN A 35 11.82 -19.37 -0.61
CA GLN A 35 12.44 -19.87 0.62
C GLN A 35 11.48 -19.79 1.81
N GLY A 36 10.17 -19.88 1.56
CA GLY A 36 9.14 -19.85 2.58
C GLY A 36 9.29 -20.93 3.65
N ASP A 37 9.74 -22.13 3.25
CA ASP A 37 10.02 -23.25 4.16
C ASP A 37 11.12 -22.89 5.16
N LEU A 38 12.22 -22.29 4.69
CA LEU A 38 13.34 -21.86 5.54
C LEU A 38 12.92 -20.78 6.53
N LEU A 39 12.10 -19.82 6.08
CA LEU A 39 11.56 -18.78 6.95
C LEU A 39 10.59 -19.35 7.99
N SER A 40 9.75 -20.30 7.59
CA SER A 40 8.80 -20.96 8.49
C SER A 40 9.51 -21.84 9.53
N TYR A 41 10.64 -22.46 9.19
CA TYR A 41 11.44 -23.29 10.07
C TYR A 41 11.99 -22.52 11.29
N ILE A 42 12.18 -21.21 11.17
CA ILE A 42 12.62 -20.36 12.29
C ILE A 42 11.54 -20.26 13.38
N PHE A 43 10.25 -20.37 13.00
CA PHE A 43 9.12 -20.15 13.91
C PHE A 43 8.39 -21.43 14.31
N ALA A 44 8.57 -22.53 13.60
CA ALA A 44 7.88 -23.78 13.86
C ALA A 44 8.81 -24.99 13.72
N SER A 45 8.58 -26.02 14.54
CA SER A 45 9.31 -27.30 14.49
C SER A 45 8.47 -28.43 13.89
N ASP A 46 7.18 -28.23 13.75
CA ASP A 46 6.26 -29.22 13.17
C ASP A 46 6.22 -29.08 11.65
N ALA A 47 6.49 -30.18 10.94
CA ALA A 47 6.55 -30.21 9.47
C ALA A 47 5.20 -29.82 8.82
N ALA A 48 4.07 -30.17 9.40
CA ALA A 48 2.74 -29.81 8.90
C ALA A 48 2.51 -28.29 9.03
N VAL A 49 2.94 -27.70 10.14
CA VAL A 49 2.84 -26.25 10.39
C VAL A 49 3.77 -25.49 9.44
N ILE A 50 4.98 -25.98 9.20
CA ILE A 50 5.95 -25.39 8.28
C ILE A 50 5.39 -25.34 6.85
N ALA A 51 4.85 -26.47 6.35
CA ALA A 51 4.26 -26.54 5.01
C ALA A 51 3.05 -25.59 4.86
N ALA A 52 2.18 -25.56 5.86
CA ALA A 52 1.02 -24.68 5.87
C ALA A 52 1.40 -23.18 5.91
N SER A 53 2.42 -22.85 6.70
CA SER A 53 2.97 -21.49 6.79
C SER A 53 3.64 -21.05 5.49
N ALA A 54 4.38 -21.93 4.84
CA ALA A 54 5.03 -21.66 3.57
C ALA A 54 4.01 -21.38 2.46
N ASP A 55 2.89 -22.10 2.42
CA ASP A 55 1.80 -21.81 1.48
C ASP A 55 1.14 -20.45 1.74
N TYR A 56 0.95 -20.07 3.00
CA TYR A 56 0.46 -18.75 3.36
C TYR A 56 1.46 -17.64 2.96
N LEU A 57 2.76 -17.87 3.17
CA LEU A 57 3.82 -16.94 2.81
C LEU A 57 3.90 -16.65 1.30
N LYS A 58 3.55 -17.61 0.44
CA LYS A 58 3.48 -17.38 -1.02
C LYS A 58 2.42 -16.34 -1.37
N ALA A 59 1.25 -16.39 -0.74
CA ALA A 59 0.21 -15.37 -0.93
C ALA A 59 0.66 -14.00 -0.37
N TYR A 60 1.33 -14.00 0.78
CA TYR A 60 1.85 -12.80 1.41
C TYR A 60 3.01 -12.18 0.62
N ALA A 61 3.82 -12.98 -0.06
CA ALA A 61 4.87 -12.49 -0.95
C ALA A 61 4.32 -11.60 -2.06
N ILE A 62 3.17 -11.97 -2.64
CA ILE A 62 2.48 -11.14 -3.63
C ILE A 62 2.04 -9.81 -3.00
N ASP A 63 1.52 -9.84 -1.78
CA ASP A 63 1.11 -8.64 -1.05
C ASP A 63 2.29 -7.72 -0.74
N CYS A 64 3.49 -8.25 -0.52
CA CYS A 64 4.70 -7.47 -0.26
C CYS A 64 4.98 -6.43 -1.35
N LEU A 65 4.79 -6.79 -2.63
CA LEU A 65 4.96 -5.88 -3.76
C LEU A 65 3.91 -4.77 -3.77
N LEU A 66 2.67 -5.10 -3.47
CA LEU A 66 1.57 -4.13 -3.41
C LEU A 66 1.68 -3.20 -2.21
N THR A 67 2.05 -3.76 -1.08
CA THR A 67 2.19 -3.06 0.20
C THR A 67 3.28 -1.99 0.14
N CYS A 68 4.37 -2.20 -0.61
CA CYS A 68 5.39 -1.17 -0.75
C CYS A 68 4.83 0.10 -1.42
N PHE A 69 3.99 -0.02 -2.45
CA PHE A 69 3.31 1.13 -3.06
C PHE A 69 2.32 1.77 -2.09
N TYR A 70 1.53 0.95 -1.41
CA TYR A 70 0.56 1.41 -0.42
C TYR A 70 1.21 2.27 0.66
N PHE A 71 2.27 1.78 1.30
CA PHE A 71 2.95 2.54 2.36
C PHE A 71 3.67 3.79 1.86
N CYS A 72 4.19 3.80 0.64
CA CYS A 72 4.71 5.02 0.03
C CYS A 72 3.63 6.10 -0.11
N PHE A 73 2.42 5.73 -0.55
CA PHE A 73 1.28 6.65 -0.59
C PHE A 73 0.84 7.10 0.79
N VAL A 74 0.76 6.18 1.77
CA VAL A 74 0.45 6.51 3.17
C VAL A 74 1.44 7.55 3.72
N GLY A 75 2.74 7.34 3.50
CA GLY A 75 3.78 8.29 3.90
C GLY A 75 3.61 9.65 3.23
N TYR A 76 3.33 9.66 1.93
CA TYR A 76 3.07 10.89 1.17
C TYR A 76 1.86 11.65 1.72
N PHE A 77 0.72 10.97 1.93
CA PHE A 77 -0.51 11.62 2.42
C PHE A 77 -0.36 12.13 3.85
N ASN A 78 0.36 11.42 4.71
CA ASN A 78 0.69 11.92 6.04
C ASN A 78 1.58 13.17 5.95
N GLY A 79 2.54 13.18 5.03
CA GLY A 79 3.43 14.33 4.80
C GLY A 79 2.72 15.59 4.30
N ILE A 80 1.64 15.47 3.54
CA ILE A 80 0.83 16.61 3.06
C ILE A 80 -0.35 16.95 3.99
N GLY A 81 -0.47 16.26 5.16
CA GLY A 81 -1.52 16.52 6.14
C GLY A 81 -2.87 15.84 5.87
N SER A 82 -2.97 14.96 4.87
CA SER A 82 -4.20 14.20 4.56
C SER A 82 -4.37 12.94 5.43
N THR A 83 -4.03 13.04 6.72
CA THR A 83 -4.05 11.92 7.69
C THR A 83 -5.43 11.32 7.89
N ARG A 84 -6.50 12.14 7.83
CA ARG A 84 -7.90 11.65 7.94
C ARG A 84 -8.24 10.66 6.84
N PHE A 85 -7.81 10.94 5.62
CA PHE A 85 -7.99 10.00 4.49
C PHE A 85 -7.26 8.68 4.75
N VAL A 86 -6.00 8.74 5.19
CA VAL A 86 -5.19 7.55 5.51
C VAL A 86 -5.86 6.69 6.58
N MET A 87 -6.39 7.31 7.63
CA MET A 87 -7.09 6.61 8.71
C MET A 87 -8.36 5.91 8.20
N ILE A 88 -9.23 6.64 7.51
CA ILE A 88 -10.50 6.11 7.01
C ILE A 88 -10.26 4.96 6.02
N GLN A 89 -9.38 5.16 5.04
CA GLN A 89 -9.09 4.12 4.04
C GLN A 89 -8.39 2.90 4.65
N GLY A 90 -7.55 3.08 5.68
CA GLY A 90 -6.93 1.97 6.40
C GLY A 90 -7.96 1.11 7.14
N ILE A 91 -8.91 1.74 7.85
CA ILE A 91 -10.02 1.05 8.53
C ILE A 91 -10.91 0.33 7.52
N LEU A 92 -11.30 0.99 6.42
CA LEU A 92 -12.10 0.37 5.36
C LEU A 92 -11.39 -0.82 4.72
N GLY A 93 -10.09 -0.72 4.46
CA GLY A 93 -9.31 -1.81 3.89
C GLY A 93 -9.19 -3.01 4.82
N ALA A 94 -8.92 -2.77 6.10
CA ALA A 94 -8.76 -3.84 7.09
C ALA A 94 -10.10 -4.53 7.41
N PHE A 95 -11.10 -3.76 7.82
CA PHE A 95 -12.37 -4.30 8.30
C PHE A 95 -13.43 -4.43 7.21
N GLY A 96 -13.46 -3.51 6.24
CA GLY A 96 -14.47 -3.51 5.19
C GLY A 96 -14.17 -4.48 4.04
N ILE A 97 -12.90 -4.82 3.81
CA ILE A 97 -12.50 -5.64 2.66
C ILE A 97 -11.79 -6.91 3.12
N ARG A 98 -10.69 -6.80 3.87
CA ARG A 98 -9.87 -7.96 4.24
C ARG A 98 -10.63 -8.98 5.07
N VAL A 99 -11.35 -8.55 6.10
CA VAL A 99 -12.11 -9.46 6.99
C VAL A 99 -13.24 -10.16 6.24
N PRO A 100 -14.14 -9.50 5.47
CA PRO A 100 -15.18 -10.18 4.71
C PRO A 100 -14.63 -11.12 3.64
N LEU A 101 -13.54 -10.74 2.94
CA LEU A 101 -12.91 -11.61 1.95
C LEU A 101 -12.27 -12.85 2.59
N ALA A 102 -11.58 -12.69 3.72
CA ALA A 102 -10.99 -13.82 4.44
C ALA A 102 -12.09 -14.80 4.91
N PHE A 103 -13.20 -14.29 5.42
CA PHE A 103 -14.36 -15.09 5.80
C PHE A 103 -14.96 -15.82 4.60
N LEU A 104 -15.16 -15.13 3.48
CA LEU A 104 -15.70 -15.70 2.25
C LEU A 104 -14.78 -16.81 1.69
N PHE A 105 -13.48 -16.61 1.70
CA PHE A 105 -12.51 -17.59 1.22
C PHE A 105 -12.39 -18.80 2.15
N SER A 106 -12.46 -18.58 3.46
CA SER A 106 -12.42 -19.68 4.45
C SER A 106 -13.67 -20.55 4.45
N SER A 107 -14.82 -20.01 4.05
CA SER A 107 -16.10 -20.72 4.00
C SER A 107 -16.24 -21.66 2.79
N ARG A 108 -15.29 -21.66 1.85
CA ARG A 108 -15.34 -22.53 0.68
C ARG A 108 -14.85 -23.94 1.01
N PRO A 109 -15.54 -25.00 0.54
CA PRO A 109 -15.05 -26.37 0.69
C PRO A 109 -13.71 -26.53 -0.04
N GLY A 110 -12.68 -27.03 0.67
CA GLY A 110 -11.31 -27.17 0.13
C GLY A 110 -10.46 -25.90 0.22
N ALA A 111 -10.84 -24.92 1.06
CA ALA A 111 -10.04 -23.72 1.29
C ALA A 111 -8.64 -24.08 1.80
N THR A 112 -7.61 -23.66 1.07
CA THR A 112 -6.20 -23.74 1.50
C THR A 112 -5.79 -22.45 2.20
N LEU A 113 -4.73 -22.50 3.00
CA LEU A 113 -4.17 -21.29 3.63
C LEU A 113 -3.71 -20.27 2.59
N PHE A 114 -3.24 -20.73 1.43
CA PHE A 114 -2.94 -19.85 0.30
C PHE A 114 -4.18 -19.07 -0.17
N THR A 115 -5.34 -19.77 -0.34
CA THR A 115 -6.58 -19.12 -0.77
C THR A 115 -7.07 -18.06 0.23
N ILE A 116 -6.99 -18.37 1.53
CA ILE A 116 -7.35 -17.43 2.60
C ILE A 116 -6.36 -16.25 2.61
N GLY A 117 -5.07 -16.52 2.43
CA GLY A 117 -4.00 -15.51 2.33
C GLY A 117 -4.22 -14.51 1.19
N LEU A 118 -4.85 -14.90 0.09
CA LEU A 118 -5.17 -14.01 -1.03
C LEU A 118 -6.16 -12.88 -0.68
N ALA A 119 -6.85 -12.95 0.45
CA ALA A 119 -7.67 -11.84 0.93
C ALA A 119 -6.83 -10.58 1.22
N THR A 120 -5.57 -10.76 1.64
CA THR A 120 -4.65 -9.65 1.93
C THR A 120 -4.27 -8.87 0.67
N PRO A 121 -3.67 -9.46 -0.37
CA PRO A 121 -3.34 -8.72 -1.59
C PRO A 121 -4.58 -8.14 -2.29
N SER A 122 -5.73 -8.82 -2.24
CA SER A 122 -6.98 -8.29 -2.78
C SER A 122 -7.41 -7.00 -2.09
N SER A 123 -7.31 -6.94 -0.76
CA SER A 123 -7.57 -5.74 0.02
C SER A 123 -6.55 -4.63 -0.31
N THR A 124 -5.27 -4.97 -0.42
CA THR A 124 -4.20 -4.01 -0.72
C THR A 124 -4.36 -3.40 -2.11
N ILE A 125 -4.80 -4.17 -3.12
CA ILE A 125 -5.11 -3.65 -4.47
C ILE A 125 -6.15 -2.54 -4.38
N VAL A 126 -7.26 -2.78 -3.68
CA VAL A 126 -8.32 -1.77 -3.53
C VAL A 126 -7.79 -0.52 -2.82
N GLN A 127 -6.98 -0.69 -1.77
CA GLN A 127 -6.38 0.43 -1.05
C GLN A 127 -5.42 1.23 -1.94
N VAL A 128 -4.59 0.58 -2.76
CA VAL A 128 -3.70 1.25 -3.71
C VAL A 128 -4.49 2.04 -4.76
N VAL A 129 -5.57 1.45 -5.30
CA VAL A 129 -6.47 2.15 -6.24
C VAL A 129 -7.08 3.40 -5.59
N LEU A 130 -7.58 3.30 -4.37
CA LEU A 130 -8.10 4.46 -3.62
C LEU A 130 -7.03 5.53 -3.41
N CYS A 131 -5.78 5.13 -3.09
CA CYS A 131 -4.66 6.05 -2.96
C CYS A 131 -4.36 6.78 -4.28
N ILE A 132 -4.36 6.06 -5.41
CA ILE A 132 -4.12 6.67 -6.73
C ILE A 132 -5.23 7.67 -7.06
N ILE A 133 -6.49 7.32 -6.85
CA ILE A 133 -7.62 8.23 -7.08
C ILE A 133 -7.46 9.49 -6.24
N TRP A 134 -7.20 9.33 -4.95
CA TRP A 134 -7.02 10.47 -4.04
C TRP A 134 -5.82 11.34 -4.42
N PHE A 135 -4.71 10.72 -4.82
CA PHE A 135 -3.53 11.43 -5.31
C PHE A 135 -3.85 12.32 -6.52
N LEU A 136 -4.60 11.79 -7.49
CA LEU A 136 -5.03 12.55 -8.67
C LEU A 136 -5.96 13.71 -8.30
N VAL A 137 -6.88 13.50 -7.36
CA VAL A 137 -7.77 14.56 -6.86
C VAL A 137 -6.98 15.66 -6.16
N GLU A 138 -6.04 15.29 -5.28
CA GLU A 138 -5.25 16.27 -4.53
C GLU A 138 -4.34 17.08 -5.47
N LYS A 139 -3.70 16.41 -6.44
CA LYS A 139 -2.88 17.08 -7.46
C LYS A 139 -3.68 18.07 -8.32
N ARG A 140 -4.95 17.75 -8.64
CA ARG A 140 -5.84 18.69 -9.33
C ARG A 140 -6.18 19.91 -8.47
N LYS A 141 -6.47 19.73 -7.19
CA LYS A 141 -6.76 20.82 -6.24
C LYS A 141 -5.54 21.74 -6.09
N GLU A 142 -4.35 21.17 -5.97
CA GLU A 142 -3.11 21.92 -5.82
C GLU A 142 -2.83 22.79 -7.06
N LYS A 143 -3.00 22.22 -8.26
CA LYS A 143 -2.89 22.99 -9.52
C LYS A 143 -3.88 24.16 -9.57
N HIS A 144 -5.11 23.92 -9.16
CA HIS A 144 -6.15 24.97 -9.15
C HIS A 144 -5.83 26.10 -8.16
N ARG A 145 -5.31 25.76 -6.97
CA ARG A 145 -4.86 26.75 -5.98
C ARG A 145 -3.71 27.61 -6.50
N MET A 146 -2.74 27.01 -7.21
CA MET A 146 -1.63 27.74 -7.80
C MET A 146 -2.08 28.72 -8.88
N LEU A 147 -3.03 28.32 -9.73
CA LEU A 147 -3.60 29.19 -10.77
C LEU A 147 -4.34 30.41 -10.19
N ILE A 148 -5.11 30.21 -9.11
CA ILE A 148 -5.78 31.31 -8.42
C ILE A 148 -4.77 32.29 -7.83
N LYS A 149 -3.73 31.79 -7.17
CA LYS A 149 -2.69 32.62 -6.56
C LYS A 149 -1.90 33.44 -7.60
N GLN A 150 -1.60 32.86 -8.77
CA GLN A 150 -1.01 33.58 -9.88
C GLN A 150 -1.91 34.69 -10.45
N GLY A 151 -3.21 34.40 -10.55
CA GLY A 151 -4.19 35.39 -11.01
C GLY A 151 -4.37 36.57 -10.05
N GLU A 152 -4.25 36.35 -8.73
CA GLU A 152 -4.26 37.41 -7.72
C GLU A 152 -3.01 38.27 -7.75
N THR A 153 -1.82 37.66 -7.94
CA THR A 153 -0.56 38.38 -8.03
C THR A 153 -0.55 39.30 -9.25
N ASN A 154 -0.97 38.83 -10.40
CA ASN A 154 -1.05 39.66 -11.62
C ASN A 154 -2.10 40.77 -11.55
N ARG A 155 -3.10 40.70 -10.63
CA ARG A 155 -4.06 41.80 -10.40
C ARG A 155 -3.53 42.91 -9.51
N ILE A 156 -2.53 42.63 -8.69
CA ILE A 156 -1.95 43.59 -7.74
C ILE A 156 -0.83 44.38 -8.43
N GLU A 157 -0.24 43.85 -9.51
CA GLU A 157 0.81 44.50 -10.27
C GLU A 157 0.31 45.42 -11.38
N VAL A 158 -0.98 45.53 -11.61
CA VAL A 158 -1.68 46.44 -12.54
C VAL A 158 -2.39 47.55 -11.77
#